data_d9339b88161b1d6126749d99bd50b170
#
_entry.id   d9339b88161b1d6126749d99bd50b170
#
_cell.length_a   1.000
_cell.length_b   1.000
_cell.length_c   1.000
_cell.angle_alpha   90.00
_cell.angle_beta   90.00
_cell.angle_gamma   90.00
#
_symmetry.space_group_name_H-M   'P 1'
#
loop_
_entity.id
_entity.type
_entity.pdbx_description
1 polymer ?
#
loop_
_entity_poly.entity_id
_entity_poly.type
_entity_poly.pdbx_seq_one_letter_code
_entity_poly.pdbx_strand_id
1 'polypeptide(L)'
;GMVIDHGNGLETQLCHMKLDSIIVKPGDMVKTGDKLGLVGASGLAAFPHLHVTTRLNGVVVDPTSGKAMQPDEAAKISTSGSLWAEPELGTYDPFDIVQIGFNTGAITIETALAGDAYAEQVPTDPPALVVWGVLYGVRAGDRLTMTILDPEGAPFFDNTKTLDATKIRYYQFGGKKVRQPLPPGIYTGRVRIERDTDSGTIQETRQTTIRVGD
;
A
#
# COMPACT_ATOMS: atom_id res chain seq x y z
N GLY A 1 -11.75 -16.61 5.57
CA GLY A 1 -12.21 -15.48 6.38
C GLY A 1 -12.93 -15.92 7.63
N MET A 2 -13.33 -14.96 8.44
CA MET A 2 -14.09 -15.16 9.68
C MET A 2 -15.09 -14.02 9.90
N VAL A 3 -16.04 -14.24 10.79
CA VAL A 3 -16.97 -13.21 11.29
C VAL A 3 -16.79 -13.10 12.78
N ILE A 4 -16.75 -11.86 13.28
CA ILE A 4 -16.73 -11.53 14.71
C ILE A 4 -18.09 -10.90 15.04
N ASP A 5 -18.79 -11.48 15.99
CA ASP A 5 -20.00 -10.90 16.58
C ASP A 5 -19.59 -10.01 17.76
N HIS A 6 -19.87 -8.71 17.68
CA HIS A 6 -19.57 -7.74 18.73
C HIS A 6 -20.75 -7.55 19.70
N GLY A 7 -21.84 -8.28 19.50
CA GLY A 7 -23.11 -8.05 20.23
C GLY A 7 -23.94 -6.91 19.66
N ASN A 8 -25.16 -6.77 20.14
CA ASN A 8 -26.10 -5.72 19.74
C ASN A 8 -26.35 -5.62 18.21
N GLY A 9 -26.20 -6.75 17.49
CA GLY A 9 -26.36 -6.84 16.05
C GLY A 9 -25.22 -6.28 15.22
N LEU A 10 -24.09 -5.94 15.84
CA LEU A 10 -22.86 -5.49 15.16
C LEU A 10 -21.97 -6.69 14.84
N GLU A 11 -21.61 -6.86 13.58
CA GLU A 11 -20.73 -7.91 13.09
C GLU A 11 -19.62 -7.31 12.20
N THR A 12 -18.43 -7.91 12.27
CA THR A 12 -17.32 -7.61 11.38
C THR A 12 -16.87 -8.88 10.67
N GLN A 13 -16.93 -8.90 9.36
CA GLN A 13 -16.40 -9.97 8.52
C GLN A 13 -14.99 -9.60 8.03
N LEU A 14 -14.03 -10.50 8.24
CA LEU A 14 -12.64 -10.40 7.80
C LEU A 14 -12.39 -11.42 6.70
N CYS A 15 -12.06 -10.94 5.48
CA CYS A 15 -11.81 -11.78 4.30
C CYS A 15 -10.37 -11.65 3.79
N HIS A 16 -10.01 -12.54 2.85
CA HIS A 16 -8.71 -12.63 2.18
C HIS A 16 -7.53 -12.93 3.12
N MET A 17 -7.80 -13.50 4.29
CA MET A 17 -6.76 -13.96 5.21
C MET A 17 -5.90 -15.06 4.57
N LYS A 18 -4.63 -15.14 4.96
CA LYS A 18 -3.72 -16.19 4.48
C LYS A 18 -4.30 -17.57 4.78
N LEU A 19 -4.23 -18.47 3.80
CA LEU A 19 -4.70 -19.83 3.95
C LEU A 19 -3.99 -20.49 5.15
N ASP A 20 -4.74 -21.24 5.94
CA ASP A 20 -4.29 -21.96 7.14
C ASP A 20 -3.64 -21.08 8.25
N SER A 21 -3.83 -19.76 8.19
CA SER A 21 -3.27 -18.85 9.20
C SER A 21 -4.24 -18.47 10.33
N ILE A 22 -5.52 -18.79 10.20
CA ILE A 22 -6.55 -18.48 11.21
C ILE A 22 -6.32 -19.41 12.41
N ILE A 23 -6.10 -18.81 13.58
CA ILE A 23 -5.76 -19.53 14.81
C ILE A 23 -6.91 -19.66 15.80
N VAL A 24 -8.04 -19.01 15.53
CA VAL A 24 -9.26 -19.05 16.32
C VAL A 24 -10.29 -19.98 15.70
N LYS A 25 -11.24 -20.45 16.51
CA LYS A 25 -12.31 -21.38 16.10
C LYS A 25 -13.67 -20.73 16.30
N PRO A 26 -14.71 -21.17 15.58
CA PRO A 26 -16.07 -20.74 15.85
C PRO A 26 -16.47 -20.95 17.33
N GLY A 27 -16.96 -19.88 17.95
CA GLY A 27 -17.33 -19.86 19.36
C GLY A 27 -16.24 -19.38 20.31
N ASP A 28 -15.03 -19.15 19.84
CA ASP A 28 -13.98 -18.53 20.67
C ASP A 28 -14.33 -17.07 20.96
N MET A 29 -14.07 -16.65 22.20
CA MET A 29 -14.17 -15.25 22.59
C MET A 29 -12.85 -14.54 22.32
N VAL A 30 -12.91 -13.43 21.63
CA VAL A 30 -11.74 -12.60 21.27
C VAL A 30 -11.92 -11.16 21.77
N LYS A 31 -10.82 -10.47 21.98
CA LYS A 31 -10.80 -9.06 22.38
C LYS A 31 -9.82 -8.27 21.52
N THR A 32 -9.93 -6.94 21.57
CA THR A 32 -9.01 -6.03 20.88
C THR A 32 -7.55 -6.36 21.21
N GLY A 33 -6.72 -6.49 20.16
CA GLY A 33 -5.31 -6.84 20.28
C GLY A 33 -5.01 -8.34 20.13
N ASP A 34 -6.02 -9.21 20.18
CA ASP A 34 -5.80 -10.64 19.98
C ASP A 34 -5.42 -10.92 18.52
N LYS A 35 -4.40 -11.77 18.35
CA LYS A 35 -4.01 -12.24 17.01
C LYS A 35 -5.03 -13.25 16.51
N LEU A 36 -5.59 -13.01 15.33
CA LEU A 36 -6.60 -13.86 14.70
C LEU A 36 -6.03 -14.71 13.57
N GLY A 37 -5.01 -14.20 12.89
CA GLY A 37 -4.38 -14.83 11.74
C GLY A 37 -3.45 -13.86 11.02
N LEU A 38 -3.18 -14.13 9.75
CA LEU A 38 -2.33 -13.30 8.90
C LEU A 38 -3.12 -12.76 7.70
N VAL A 39 -2.79 -11.55 7.28
CA VAL A 39 -3.27 -10.99 6.02
C VAL A 39 -2.78 -11.84 4.85
N GLY A 40 -3.62 -12.05 3.85
CA GLY A 40 -3.30 -12.85 2.68
C GLY A 40 -4.07 -12.38 1.44
N ALA A 41 -4.14 -13.26 0.44
CA ALA A 41 -4.86 -13.05 -0.81
C ALA A 41 -5.73 -14.26 -1.16
N SER A 42 -6.31 -14.93 -0.16
CA SER A 42 -7.18 -16.09 -0.37
C SER A 42 -8.50 -15.67 -1.03
N GLY A 43 -9.06 -16.54 -1.86
CA GLY A 43 -10.27 -16.25 -2.62
C GLY A 43 -10.01 -15.29 -3.80
N LEU A 44 -10.99 -14.50 -4.16
CA LEU A 44 -10.88 -13.52 -5.26
C LEU A 44 -10.27 -12.21 -4.75
N ALA A 45 -8.95 -12.19 -4.63
CA ALA A 45 -8.19 -11.02 -4.23
C ALA A 45 -7.09 -10.71 -5.24
N ALA A 46 -6.98 -9.44 -5.64
CA ALA A 46 -5.98 -9.02 -6.62
C ALA A 46 -4.58 -8.80 -6.01
N PHE A 47 -4.47 -8.75 -4.68
CA PHE A 47 -3.24 -8.53 -3.92
C PHE A 47 -3.50 -8.86 -2.44
N PRO A 48 -2.45 -9.09 -1.62
CA PRO A 48 -2.62 -9.30 -0.19
C PRO A 48 -3.24 -8.09 0.51
N HIS A 49 -4.41 -8.25 1.09
CA HIS A 49 -5.10 -7.23 1.88
C HIS A 49 -6.13 -7.87 2.82
N LEU A 50 -6.55 -7.14 3.82
CA LEU A 50 -7.69 -7.51 4.65
C LEU A 50 -8.93 -6.79 4.13
N HIS A 51 -9.91 -7.54 3.65
CA HIS A 51 -11.22 -7.00 3.32
C HIS A 51 -12.09 -7.04 4.58
N VAL A 52 -12.54 -5.88 5.02
CA VAL A 52 -13.39 -5.72 6.20
C VAL A 52 -14.79 -5.32 5.74
N THR A 53 -15.80 -6.11 6.13
CA THR A 53 -17.22 -5.75 5.95
C THR A 53 -17.87 -5.65 7.32
N THR A 54 -18.46 -4.50 7.63
CA THR A 54 -19.20 -4.27 8.86
C THR A 54 -20.68 -4.31 8.59
N ARG A 55 -21.44 -5.02 9.45
CA ARG A 55 -22.89 -5.10 9.40
C ARG A 55 -23.48 -4.69 10.73
N LEU A 56 -24.54 -3.88 10.68
CA LEU A 56 -25.37 -3.56 11.82
C LEU A 56 -26.80 -4.07 11.56
N ASN A 57 -27.27 -5.02 12.38
CA ASN A 57 -28.55 -5.70 12.18
C ASN A 57 -28.72 -6.29 10.77
N GLY A 58 -27.65 -6.89 10.23
CA GLY A 58 -27.61 -7.50 8.90
C GLY A 58 -27.43 -6.53 7.73
N VAL A 59 -27.47 -5.21 7.95
CA VAL A 59 -27.26 -4.19 6.92
C VAL A 59 -25.78 -3.83 6.85
N VAL A 60 -25.20 -3.81 5.66
CA VAL A 60 -23.82 -3.37 5.44
C VAL A 60 -23.73 -1.86 5.71
N VAL A 61 -22.81 -1.49 6.58
CA VAL A 61 -22.57 -0.10 6.99
C VAL A 61 -21.11 0.29 6.78
N ASP A 62 -20.87 1.56 6.53
CA ASP A 62 -19.53 2.14 6.60
C ASP A 62 -19.12 2.25 8.09
N PRO A 63 -18.06 1.57 8.53
CA PRO A 63 -17.65 1.58 9.92
C PRO A 63 -17.17 2.95 10.42
N THR A 64 -16.78 3.86 9.51
CA THR A 64 -16.32 5.21 9.89
C THR A 64 -17.45 6.18 10.17
N SER A 65 -18.60 5.97 9.56
CA SER A 65 -19.79 6.84 9.73
C SER A 65 -20.98 6.15 10.39
N GLY A 66 -20.97 4.82 10.51
CA GLY A 66 -22.10 4.01 11.00
C GLY A 66 -23.32 4.01 10.07
N LYS A 67 -23.20 4.60 8.85
CA LYS A 67 -24.32 4.70 7.91
C LYS A 67 -24.38 3.51 6.96
N ALA A 68 -25.59 3.16 6.53
CA ALA A 68 -25.80 2.14 5.50
C ALA A 68 -25.05 2.53 4.21
N MET A 69 -24.32 1.57 3.66
CA MET A 69 -23.63 1.76 2.38
C MET A 69 -24.65 1.87 1.25
N GLN A 70 -24.56 2.96 0.47
CA GLN A 70 -25.31 3.13 -0.77
C GLN A 70 -24.37 2.87 -1.95
N PRO A 71 -24.79 2.14 -2.99
CA PRO A 71 -23.90 1.75 -4.10
C PRO A 71 -23.23 2.92 -4.83
N ASP A 72 -23.87 4.10 -4.84
CA ASP A 72 -23.46 5.27 -5.62
C ASP A 72 -22.87 6.41 -4.78
N GLU A 73 -22.80 6.28 -3.45
CA GLU A 73 -22.17 7.29 -2.61
C GLU A 73 -20.69 6.96 -2.40
N ALA A 74 -19.81 7.77 -2.97
CA ALA A 74 -18.42 7.79 -2.57
C ALA A 74 -18.37 8.07 -1.05
N ALA A 75 -17.71 7.20 -0.30
CA ALA A 75 -17.59 7.31 1.15
C ALA A 75 -17.12 8.71 1.53
N LYS A 76 -18.03 9.55 2.01
CA LYS A 76 -17.69 10.80 2.66
C LYS A 76 -17.28 10.42 4.08
N ILE A 77 -15.99 10.51 4.36
CA ILE A 77 -15.44 10.22 5.67
C ILE A 77 -16.04 11.21 6.65
N SER A 78 -16.83 10.68 7.57
CA SER A 78 -17.38 11.41 8.70
C SER A 78 -17.08 10.59 9.95
N THR A 79 -16.40 11.18 10.92
CA THR A 79 -16.12 10.52 12.21
C THR A 79 -17.32 10.59 13.17
N SER A 80 -18.37 11.33 12.81
CA SER A 80 -19.62 11.36 13.60
C SER A 80 -20.41 10.08 13.36
N GLY A 81 -20.51 9.22 14.37
CA GLY A 81 -21.16 7.92 14.32
C GLY A 81 -20.24 6.76 14.00
N SER A 82 -18.93 6.96 14.10
CA SER A 82 -17.92 5.92 13.93
C SER A 82 -18.21 4.72 14.85
N LEU A 83 -18.08 3.53 14.27
CA LEU A 83 -18.17 2.24 14.99
C LEU A 83 -16.79 1.78 15.48
N TRP A 84 -15.73 2.50 15.16
CA TRP A 84 -14.40 2.26 15.67
C TRP A 84 -14.23 2.88 17.05
N ALA A 85 -13.51 2.18 17.91
CA ALA A 85 -13.09 2.76 19.20
C ALA A 85 -11.96 3.77 18.95
N GLU A 86 -12.10 5.00 19.43
CA GLU A 86 -11.01 5.97 19.38
C GLU A 86 -9.93 5.62 20.44
N PRO A 87 -8.65 5.82 20.11
CA PRO A 87 -8.00 6.49 18.96
C PRO A 87 -7.47 5.53 17.86
N GLU A 88 -7.98 4.31 17.78
CA GLU A 88 -7.38 3.23 16.96
C GLU A 88 -7.52 3.44 15.46
N LEU A 89 -8.39 4.32 15.02
CA LEU A 89 -8.59 4.55 13.57
C LEU A 89 -7.40 5.21 12.87
N GLY A 90 -6.53 5.91 13.61
CA GLY A 90 -5.53 6.73 12.97
C GLY A 90 -6.12 7.79 12.02
N THR A 91 -5.27 8.42 11.25
CA THR A 91 -5.68 9.32 10.17
C THR A 91 -6.03 8.47 8.93
N TYR A 92 -7.17 8.75 8.29
CA TYR A 92 -7.48 8.12 7.01
C TYR A 92 -6.51 8.62 5.93
N ASP A 93 -5.72 7.70 5.37
CA ASP A 93 -4.83 7.97 4.26
C ASP A 93 -5.55 7.65 2.95
N PRO A 94 -5.87 8.67 2.14
CA PRO A 94 -6.62 8.47 0.89
C PRO A 94 -5.80 7.78 -0.20
N PHE A 95 -4.49 7.65 0.00
CA PHE A 95 -3.54 6.89 -0.82
C PHE A 95 -2.37 6.43 0.04
N ASP A 96 -1.67 5.39 -0.40
CA ASP A 96 -0.46 4.89 0.26
C ASP A 96 0.53 4.32 -0.75
N ILE A 97 1.83 4.34 -0.39
CA ILE A 97 2.91 3.64 -1.09
C ILE A 97 3.19 2.36 -0.30
N VAL A 98 2.58 1.24 -0.71
CA VAL A 98 2.60 0.00 0.08
C VAL A 98 3.85 -0.84 -0.12
N GLN A 99 4.48 -0.72 -1.29
CA GLN A 99 5.73 -1.42 -1.61
C GLN A 99 6.63 -0.52 -2.43
N ILE A 100 7.94 -0.62 -2.17
CA ILE A 100 8.98 0.06 -2.92
C ILE A 100 10.23 -0.83 -2.93
N GLY A 101 10.96 -0.84 -4.04
CA GLY A 101 12.18 -1.61 -4.14
C GLY A 101 13.06 -1.17 -5.30
N PHE A 102 14.24 -1.80 -5.39
CA PHE A 102 15.14 -1.66 -6.52
C PHE A 102 15.13 -2.90 -7.40
N ASN A 103 15.46 -2.69 -8.69
CA ASN A 103 15.76 -3.76 -9.64
C ASN A 103 16.75 -3.28 -10.70
N THR A 104 17.27 -4.21 -11.52
CA THR A 104 18.21 -3.93 -12.60
C THR A 104 17.54 -3.81 -13.97
N GLY A 105 16.22 -3.79 -14.02
CA GLY A 105 15.41 -3.66 -15.23
C GLY A 105 13.93 -3.45 -14.91
N ALA A 106 13.11 -3.38 -15.95
CA ALA A 106 11.67 -3.31 -15.79
C ALA A 106 11.14 -4.62 -15.16
N ILE A 107 10.26 -4.50 -14.19
CA ILE A 107 9.53 -5.61 -13.57
C ILE A 107 8.04 -5.42 -13.82
N THR A 108 7.25 -6.47 -13.63
CA THR A 108 5.79 -6.41 -13.69
C THR A 108 5.22 -6.17 -12.29
N ILE A 109 3.98 -5.73 -12.24
CA ILE A 109 3.28 -5.56 -10.96
C ILE A 109 3.11 -6.92 -10.24
N GLU A 110 2.93 -8.00 -10.99
CA GLU A 110 2.81 -9.36 -10.45
C GLU A 110 4.10 -9.78 -9.75
N THR A 111 5.25 -9.53 -10.37
CA THR A 111 6.59 -9.79 -9.78
C THR A 111 6.79 -8.94 -8.51
N ALA A 112 6.39 -7.67 -8.53
CA ALA A 112 6.47 -6.78 -7.36
C ALA A 112 5.62 -7.31 -6.20
N LEU A 113 4.38 -7.71 -6.47
CA LEU A 113 3.44 -8.21 -5.46
C LEU A 113 3.83 -9.61 -4.92
N ALA A 114 4.48 -10.44 -5.73
CA ALA A 114 4.99 -11.74 -5.31
C ALA A 114 6.18 -11.64 -4.33
N GLY A 115 6.84 -10.48 -4.26
CA GLY A 115 8.04 -10.28 -3.45
C GLY A 115 9.34 -10.63 -4.18
N ASP A 116 9.27 -11.03 -5.44
CA ASP A 116 10.42 -11.48 -6.25
C ASP A 116 11.16 -10.31 -6.95
N ALA A 117 10.69 -9.08 -6.71
CA ALA A 117 11.18 -7.89 -7.40
C ALA A 117 12.32 -7.15 -6.67
N TYR A 118 12.68 -7.60 -5.46
CA TYR A 118 13.65 -6.90 -4.63
C TYR A 118 15.08 -7.32 -4.97
N ALA A 119 15.91 -6.34 -5.37
CA ALA A 119 17.35 -6.50 -5.37
C ALA A 119 17.93 -5.79 -4.14
N GLU A 120 18.69 -6.50 -3.32
CA GLU A 120 19.39 -5.95 -2.14
C GLU A 120 20.80 -5.50 -2.49
N GLN A 121 21.41 -6.14 -3.49
CA GLN A 121 22.74 -5.85 -3.98
C GLN A 121 22.80 -6.07 -5.50
N VAL A 122 23.58 -5.23 -6.17
CA VAL A 122 23.86 -5.33 -7.62
C VAL A 122 25.34 -5.08 -7.89
N PRO A 123 25.92 -5.62 -8.98
CA PRO A 123 27.28 -5.28 -9.40
C PRO A 123 27.37 -3.79 -9.78
N THR A 124 28.57 -3.29 -10.00
CA THR A 124 28.79 -1.90 -10.43
C THR A 124 28.34 -1.62 -11.86
N ASP A 125 28.16 -2.64 -12.68
CA ASP A 125 27.76 -2.56 -14.09
C ASP A 125 26.42 -3.25 -14.41
N PRO A 126 25.34 -3.05 -13.62
CA PRO A 126 24.06 -3.66 -13.94
C PRO A 126 23.52 -3.06 -15.24
N PRO A 127 22.63 -3.74 -15.98
CA PRO A 127 22.05 -3.20 -17.24
C PRO A 127 21.28 -1.90 -17.02
N ALA A 128 20.69 -1.73 -15.83
CA ALA A 128 20.00 -0.52 -15.41
C ALA A 128 19.96 -0.48 -13.88
N LEU A 129 19.71 0.70 -13.32
CA LEU A 129 19.31 0.87 -11.92
C LEU A 129 17.93 1.53 -11.90
N VAL A 130 16.96 0.84 -11.32
CA VAL A 130 15.55 1.19 -11.37
C VAL A 130 14.97 1.11 -9.95
N VAL A 131 14.29 2.19 -9.52
CA VAL A 131 13.40 2.17 -8.36
C VAL A 131 11.98 1.93 -8.84
N TRP A 132 11.21 1.14 -8.10
CA TRP A 132 9.82 0.85 -8.40
C TRP A 132 8.94 1.02 -7.15
N GLY A 133 7.64 1.26 -7.39
CA GLY A 133 6.66 1.37 -6.31
C GLY A 133 5.28 0.84 -6.70
N VAL A 134 4.60 0.25 -5.72
CA VAL A 134 3.19 -0.11 -5.78
C VAL A 134 2.42 0.83 -4.85
N LEU A 135 1.43 1.50 -5.42
CA LEU A 135 0.62 2.51 -4.74
C LEU A 135 -0.86 2.13 -4.79
N TYR A 136 -1.61 2.60 -3.81
CA TYR A 136 -3.06 2.48 -3.75
C TYR A 136 -3.74 3.84 -3.68
N GLY A 137 -4.98 3.91 -4.18
CA GLY A 137 -5.83 5.09 -4.07
C GLY A 137 -5.39 6.29 -4.90
N VAL A 138 -4.57 6.09 -5.96
CA VAL A 138 -4.11 7.19 -6.81
C VAL A 138 -5.27 7.78 -7.63
N ARG A 139 -5.19 9.09 -7.90
CA ARG A 139 -6.18 9.83 -8.71
C ARG A 139 -5.50 10.55 -9.87
N ALA A 140 -6.29 10.81 -10.91
CA ALA A 140 -5.88 11.76 -11.95
C ALA A 140 -5.55 13.11 -11.30
N GLY A 141 -4.42 13.71 -11.70
CA GLY A 141 -3.89 14.94 -11.11
C GLY A 141 -2.86 14.75 -9.99
N ASP A 142 -2.74 13.56 -9.39
CA ASP A 142 -1.67 13.28 -8.44
C ASP A 142 -0.30 13.42 -9.10
N ARG A 143 0.68 13.95 -8.37
CA ARG A 143 2.08 14.04 -8.81
C ARG A 143 2.89 12.91 -8.17
N LEU A 144 3.45 12.04 -9.00
CA LEU A 144 4.31 10.94 -8.60
C LEU A 144 5.76 11.27 -8.94
N THR A 145 6.61 11.40 -7.93
CA THR A 145 8.05 11.62 -8.08
C THR A 145 8.82 10.36 -7.70
N MET A 146 9.74 9.97 -8.58
CA MET A 146 10.65 8.85 -8.35
C MET A 146 12.08 9.35 -8.46
N THR A 147 12.88 9.14 -7.42
CA THR A 147 14.27 9.62 -7.32
C THR A 147 15.19 8.47 -6.94
N ILE A 148 16.38 8.44 -7.54
CA ILE A 148 17.51 7.61 -7.09
C ILE A 148 18.65 8.56 -6.79
N LEU A 149 19.15 8.52 -5.56
CA LEU A 149 20.36 9.23 -5.13
C LEU A 149 21.55 8.27 -5.12
N ASP A 150 22.70 8.77 -5.54
CA ASP A 150 23.97 8.07 -5.45
C ASP A 150 24.53 8.06 -4.00
N PRO A 151 25.67 7.40 -3.73
CA PRO A 151 26.26 7.35 -2.40
C PRO A 151 26.63 8.72 -1.81
N GLU A 152 26.90 9.72 -2.62
CA GLU A 152 27.19 11.10 -2.22
C GLU A 152 25.92 11.94 -2.00
N GLY A 153 24.73 11.36 -2.29
CA GLY A 153 23.44 12.05 -2.18
C GLY A 153 23.07 12.89 -3.41
N ALA A 154 23.85 12.81 -4.49
CA ALA A 154 23.52 13.49 -5.74
C ALA A 154 22.47 12.69 -6.54
N PRO A 155 21.60 13.35 -7.33
CA PRO A 155 20.55 12.67 -8.08
C PRO A 155 21.14 11.87 -9.26
N PHE A 156 21.15 10.54 -9.14
CA PHE A 156 21.37 9.65 -10.25
C PHE A 156 20.19 9.65 -11.22
N PHE A 157 18.96 9.66 -10.69
CA PHE A 157 17.73 9.74 -11.46
C PHE A 157 16.70 10.55 -10.68
N ASP A 158 15.97 11.41 -11.38
CA ASP A 158 14.84 12.15 -10.84
C ASP A 158 13.80 12.35 -11.94
N ASN A 159 12.54 12.02 -11.64
CA ASN A 159 11.43 12.22 -12.57
C ASN A 159 10.12 12.39 -11.80
N THR A 160 9.38 13.42 -12.20
CA THR A 160 8.01 13.67 -11.72
C THR A 160 7.02 13.52 -12.87
N LYS A 161 5.95 12.78 -12.61
CA LYS A 161 4.86 12.55 -13.56
C LYS A 161 3.53 12.92 -12.89
N THR A 162 2.70 13.69 -13.59
CA THR A 162 1.29 13.86 -13.21
C THR A 162 0.50 12.66 -13.74
N LEU A 163 -0.29 12.03 -12.88
CA LEU A 163 -1.11 10.87 -13.24
C LEU A 163 -2.35 11.32 -14.02
N ASP A 164 -2.66 10.58 -15.07
CA ASP A 164 -3.76 10.86 -16.00
C ASP A 164 -5.05 10.09 -15.67
N ALA A 165 -4.97 9.12 -14.74
CA ALA A 165 -6.09 8.24 -14.41
C ALA A 165 -6.18 7.94 -12.92
N THR A 166 -7.42 7.80 -12.44
CA THR A 166 -7.72 7.28 -11.10
C THR A 166 -7.66 5.76 -11.10
N LYS A 167 -6.89 5.19 -10.17
CA LYS A 167 -6.73 3.73 -10.02
C LYS A 167 -6.67 3.34 -8.55
N ILE A 168 -7.36 2.26 -8.19
CA ILE A 168 -7.26 1.68 -6.85
C ILE A 168 -5.86 1.17 -6.61
N ARG A 169 -5.24 0.52 -7.60
CA ARG A 169 -3.87 -0.01 -7.57
C ARG A 169 -3.08 0.55 -8.75
N TYR A 170 -1.92 1.07 -8.46
CA TYR A 170 -1.02 1.67 -9.44
C TYR A 170 0.39 1.16 -9.23
N TYR A 171 1.07 0.87 -10.32
CA TYR A 171 2.47 0.48 -10.35
C TYR A 171 3.24 1.42 -11.25
N GLN A 172 4.40 1.85 -10.81
CA GLN A 172 5.33 2.65 -11.58
C GLN A 172 6.76 2.25 -11.26
N PHE A 173 7.63 2.37 -12.25
CA PHE A 173 9.07 2.31 -12.08
C PHE A 173 9.73 3.47 -12.82
N GLY A 174 10.95 3.83 -12.36
CA GLY A 174 11.77 4.86 -12.95
C GLY A 174 13.25 4.60 -12.69
N GLY A 175 14.11 4.99 -13.63
CA GLY A 175 15.55 4.76 -13.53
C GLY A 175 16.27 5.01 -14.84
N LYS A 176 17.55 4.64 -14.86
CA LYS A 176 18.42 4.80 -16.04
C LYS A 176 19.13 3.50 -16.39
N LYS A 177 19.37 3.31 -17.69
CA LYS A 177 20.37 2.33 -18.16
C LYS A 177 21.76 2.73 -17.68
N VAL A 178 22.50 1.78 -17.18
CA VAL A 178 23.89 1.98 -16.76
C VAL A 178 24.76 1.80 -18.01
N ARG A 179 25.54 2.82 -18.34
CA ARG A 179 26.43 2.83 -19.51
C ARG A 179 27.90 2.83 -19.13
N GLN A 180 28.20 3.14 -17.87
CA GLN A 180 29.53 3.12 -17.25
C GLN A 180 29.38 2.57 -15.85
N PRO A 181 30.36 1.89 -15.30
CA PRO A 181 30.28 1.37 -13.94
C PRO A 181 29.87 2.45 -12.94
N LEU A 182 28.92 2.10 -12.10
CA LEU A 182 28.42 2.95 -11.03
C LEU A 182 29.46 3.02 -9.91
N PRO A 183 29.63 4.15 -9.23
CA PRO A 183 30.36 4.23 -7.98
C PRO A 183 29.83 3.18 -6.97
N PRO A 184 30.70 2.39 -6.34
CA PRO A 184 30.27 1.45 -5.31
C PRO A 184 29.78 2.20 -4.08
N GLY A 185 28.73 1.65 -3.43
CA GLY A 185 28.16 2.25 -2.22
C GLY A 185 26.66 2.03 -2.12
N ILE A 186 26.02 2.78 -1.23
CA ILE A 186 24.59 2.69 -0.96
C ILE A 186 23.83 3.75 -1.77
N TYR A 187 22.96 3.29 -2.65
CA TYR A 187 22.03 4.14 -3.38
C TYR A 187 20.71 4.20 -2.64
N THR A 188 20.06 5.38 -2.63
CA THR A 188 18.75 5.59 -2.00
C THR A 188 17.69 5.84 -3.06
N GLY A 189 16.66 5.00 -3.08
CA GLY A 189 15.46 5.17 -3.90
C GLY A 189 14.36 5.83 -3.08
N ARG A 190 13.66 6.79 -3.70
CA ARG A 190 12.49 7.45 -3.13
C ARG A 190 11.32 7.39 -4.10
N VAL A 191 10.15 7.12 -3.57
CA VAL A 191 8.88 7.28 -4.26
C VAL A 191 8.05 8.24 -3.42
N ARG A 192 7.56 9.33 -4.04
CA ARG A 192 6.70 10.32 -3.40
C ARG A 192 5.47 10.55 -4.25
N ILE A 193 4.30 10.57 -3.60
CA ILE A 193 3.03 10.94 -4.20
C ILE A 193 2.48 12.17 -3.50
N GLU A 194 1.94 13.11 -4.26
CA GLU A 194 1.35 14.36 -3.78
C GLU A 194 -0.02 14.54 -4.42
N ARG A 195 -0.98 14.99 -3.62
CA ARG A 195 -2.32 15.35 -4.06
C ARG A 195 -2.70 16.73 -3.54
N ASP A 196 -3.13 17.61 -4.43
CA ASP A 196 -3.72 18.87 -4.03
C ASP A 196 -5.18 18.66 -3.61
N THR A 197 -5.56 19.21 -2.47
CA THR A 197 -6.92 19.18 -1.91
C THR A 197 -7.36 20.60 -1.55
N ASP A 198 -8.64 20.79 -1.25
CA ASP A 198 -9.16 22.08 -0.83
C ASP A 198 -8.50 22.60 0.47
N SER A 199 -7.95 21.71 1.28
CA SER A 199 -7.26 22.03 2.55
C SER A 199 -5.74 22.12 2.44
N GLY A 200 -5.17 21.96 1.24
CA GLY A 200 -3.72 21.97 0.98
C GLY A 200 -3.23 20.72 0.29
N THR A 201 -1.91 20.60 0.15
CA THR A 201 -1.28 19.43 -0.47
C THR A 201 -1.02 18.36 0.60
N ILE A 202 -1.54 17.15 0.37
CA ILE A 202 -1.20 15.96 1.14
C ILE A 202 -0.15 15.15 0.38
N GLN A 203 0.76 14.49 1.11
CA GLN A 203 1.84 13.73 0.49
C GLN A 203 2.22 12.51 1.32
N GLU A 204 2.70 11.48 0.62
CA GLU A 204 3.35 10.31 1.20
C GLU A 204 4.70 10.09 0.53
N THR A 205 5.70 9.65 1.30
CA THR A 205 7.05 9.35 0.79
C THR A 205 7.58 8.08 1.44
N ARG A 206 8.04 7.15 0.59
CA ARG A 206 8.76 5.94 1.04
C ARG A 206 10.18 5.94 0.47
N GLN A 207 11.10 5.35 1.23
CA GLN A 207 12.50 5.20 0.85
C GLN A 207 12.95 3.74 0.98
N THR A 208 13.87 3.35 0.11
CA THR A 208 14.56 2.07 0.15
C THR A 208 16.01 2.27 -0.24
N THR A 209 16.86 1.31 0.05
CA THR A 209 18.28 1.36 -0.30
C THR A 209 18.70 0.11 -1.04
N ILE A 210 19.76 0.22 -1.86
CA ILE A 210 20.43 -0.88 -2.51
C ILE A 210 21.94 -0.69 -2.44
N ARG A 211 22.69 -1.78 -2.24
CA ARG A 211 24.15 -1.77 -2.33
C ARG A 211 24.57 -2.00 -3.79
N VAL A 212 25.46 -1.14 -4.28
CA VAL A 212 26.16 -1.30 -5.58
C VAL A 212 27.61 -1.68 -5.29
N GLY A 213 28.08 -2.74 -5.94
CA GLY A 213 29.40 -3.31 -5.68
C GLY A 213 29.43 -4.25 -4.47
N ASP A 214 30.62 -4.67 -4.09
CA ASP A 214 30.88 -5.60 -2.97
C ASP A 214 30.80 -4.90 -1.58
#